data_3364d888c445abad1df6549b5bd7c860
#
_entry.id   3364d888c445abad1df6549b5bd7c860
#
_cell.length_a   1.000
_cell.length_b   1.000
_cell.length_c   1.000
_cell.angle_alpha   90.00
_cell.angle_beta   90.00
_cell.angle_gamma   90.00
#
_symmetry.space_group_name_H-M   'P 1'
#
loop_
_entity.id
_entity.type
_entity.pdbx_description
1 polymer ?
#
loop_
_entity_poly.entity_id
_entity_poly.type
_entity_poly.pdbx_seq_one_letter_code
_entity_poly.pdbx_strand_id
1 'polypeptide(L)'
;MSVVVGWDIGGAHLKAARVKGGRVEAVVQAPTPLWLGLDSLEAAFAAIGAELGLADRHAITMTGELCDAFPSRREGVAGLATIAAKRLAPAVPSLYAGRAGFVDLGEAAAHAADIASANWHATAALVALRAPDALMIDIGSTTADLIPVAAGRIVAAGYTDAERLAAGELVYTGMARSFVMALTDRAPFRGAWTPLMNEYFASAADVHRILGDLPDGADKMATADGREKTVEASRARLARMIGREADEGAASEWHGLAAFLAEAQIRQIADAASLRLSRNDVPPDAPVVAAGVGETMAGEVARRLRRPCIGFSALIGAPAEASHCAPAVAVALLGAGGG
;
A
#
# COMPACT_ATOMS: atom_id res chain seq x y z
N MET A 1 14.99 -12.38 24.15
CA MET A 1 14.58 -11.22 23.29
C MET A 1 13.12 -11.43 22.89
N SER A 2 12.27 -10.46 23.14
CA SER A 2 10.84 -10.54 22.82
C SER A 2 10.62 -10.61 21.32
N VAL A 3 9.68 -11.45 20.91
CA VAL A 3 9.21 -11.61 19.53
C VAL A 3 7.87 -10.91 19.40
N VAL A 4 7.78 -9.99 18.43
CA VAL A 4 6.53 -9.30 18.09
C VAL A 4 6.17 -9.61 16.63
N VAL A 5 4.91 -9.98 16.40
CA VAL A 5 4.38 -10.07 15.03
C VAL A 5 3.42 -8.93 14.80
N GLY A 6 3.74 -8.09 13.81
CA GLY A 6 2.88 -7.03 13.33
C GLY A 6 2.00 -7.52 12.19
N TRP A 7 0.75 -7.10 12.17
CA TRP A 7 -0.24 -7.47 11.17
C TRP A 7 -0.86 -6.23 10.55
N ASP A 8 -0.98 -6.23 9.23
CA ASP A 8 -1.74 -5.23 8.46
C ASP A 8 -2.89 -5.95 7.76
N ILE A 9 -4.11 -5.76 8.25
CA ILE A 9 -5.32 -6.38 7.72
C ILE A 9 -5.90 -5.47 6.64
N GLY A 10 -5.43 -5.66 5.41
CA GLY A 10 -5.95 -4.93 4.25
C GLY A 10 -7.18 -5.59 3.63
N GLY A 11 -7.94 -4.83 2.85
CA GLY A 11 -9.11 -5.35 2.13
C GLY A 11 -8.77 -6.39 1.06
N ALA A 12 -7.55 -6.38 0.53
CA ALA A 12 -7.09 -7.27 -0.53
C ALA A 12 -6.02 -8.27 -0.07
N HIS A 13 -5.26 -7.94 0.96
CA HIS A 13 -4.14 -8.74 1.47
C HIS A 13 -4.04 -8.65 2.98
N LEU A 14 -3.72 -9.76 3.63
CA LEU A 14 -3.16 -9.80 4.97
C LEU A 14 -1.65 -9.80 4.86
N LYS A 15 -0.99 -8.84 5.51
CA LYS A 15 0.47 -8.76 5.59
C LYS A 15 0.90 -8.92 7.04
N ALA A 16 2.04 -9.57 7.24
CA ALA A 16 2.61 -9.73 8.56
C ALA A 16 4.13 -9.60 8.54
N ALA A 17 4.67 -9.15 9.67
CA ALA A 17 6.11 -9.02 9.89
C ALA A 17 6.49 -9.56 11.26
N ARG A 18 7.50 -10.43 11.30
CA ARG A 18 8.12 -10.94 12.53
C ARG A 18 9.31 -10.09 12.90
N VAL A 19 9.30 -9.57 14.11
CA VAL A 19 10.39 -8.78 14.69
C VAL A 19 10.89 -9.44 15.96
N LYS A 20 12.20 -9.61 16.08
CA LYS A 20 12.86 -10.13 17.28
C LYS A 20 14.00 -9.23 17.69
N GLY A 21 13.97 -8.78 18.95
CA GLY A 21 15.00 -7.87 19.46
C GLY A 21 15.16 -6.59 18.64
N GLY A 22 14.07 -6.04 18.09
CA GLY A 22 14.06 -4.84 17.26
C GLY A 22 14.54 -5.03 15.81
N ARG A 23 14.73 -6.28 15.35
CA ARG A 23 15.14 -6.61 13.97
C ARG A 23 14.03 -7.36 13.25
N VAL A 24 13.77 -6.99 12.00
CA VAL A 24 12.85 -7.71 11.11
C VAL A 24 13.50 -9.03 10.69
N GLU A 25 12.89 -10.16 11.03
CA GLU A 25 13.36 -11.50 10.66
C GLU A 25 12.67 -12.04 9.40
N ALA A 26 11.37 -11.76 9.25
CA ALA A 26 10.57 -12.23 8.12
C ALA A 26 9.39 -11.31 7.86
N VAL A 27 8.96 -11.26 6.60
CA VAL A 27 7.69 -10.65 6.17
C VAL A 27 6.94 -11.63 5.28
N VAL A 28 5.63 -11.70 5.44
CA VAL A 28 4.76 -12.60 4.68
C VAL A 28 3.50 -11.86 4.27
N GLN A 29 2.95 -12.18 3.10
CA GLN A 29 1.66 -11.67 2.67
C GLN A 29 0.81 -12.75 2.00
N ALA A 30 -0.49 -12.72 2.24
CA ALA A 30 -1.46 -13.60 1.62
C ALA A 30 -2.63 -12.80 1.02
N PRO A 31 -3.24 -13.24 -0.10
CA PRO A 31 -4.43 -12.60 -0.63
C PRO A 31 -5.62 -12.84 0.29
N THR A 32 -6.38 -11.77 0.55
CA THR A 32 -7.60 -11.80 1.37
C THR A 32 -8.66 -10.91 0.72
N PRO A 33 -9.32 -11.34 -0.34
CA PRO A 33 -10.37 -10.55 -1.00
C PRO A 33 -11.61 -10.47 -0.10
N LEU A 34 -11.60 -9.56 0.88
CA LEU A 34 -12.63 -9.45 1.93
C LEU A 34 -14.04 -9.18 1.36
N TRP A 35 -14.14 -8.57 0.18
CA TRP A 35 -15.41 -8.37 -0.52
C TRP A 35 -16.07 -9.67 -1.01
N LEU A 36 -15.33 -10.80 -1.03
CA LEU A 36 -15.86 -12.13 -1.34
C LEU A 36 -16.21 -12.94 -0.07
N GLY A 37 -15.93 -12.40 1.12
CA GLY A 37 -16.17 -13.05 2.40
C GLY A 37 -14.93 -13.10 3.29
N LEU A 38 -15.15 -13.40 4.56
CA LEU A 38 -14.10 -13.33 5.59
C LEU A 38 -13.32 -14.65 5.77
N ASP A 39 -13.75 -15.75 5.14
CA ASP A 39 -13.10 -17.07 5.26
C ASP A 39 -11.65 -17.04 4.76
N SER A 40 -11.38 -16.24 3.72
CA SER A 40 -10.03 -16.03 3.20
C SER A 40 -9.10 -15.38 4.21
N LEU A 41 -9.61 -14.47 5.03
CA LEU A 41 -8.84 -13.83 6.10
C LEU A 41 -8.49 -14.84 7.22
N GLU A 42 -9.45 -15.66 7.65
CA GLU A 42 -9.21 -16.68 8.65
C GLU A 42 -8.17 -17.71 8.18
N ALA A 43 -8.25 -18.15 6.92
CA ALA A 43 -7.26 -19.04 6.32
C ALA A 43 -5.87 -18.40 6.21
N ALA A 44 -5.80 -17.12 5.85
CA ALA A 44 -4.55 -16.38 5.76
C ALA A 44 -3.86 -16.21 7.12
N PHE A 45 -4.61 -15.91 8.19
CA PHE A 45 -4.06 -15.89 9.55
C PHE A 45 -3.44 -17.22 9.94
N ALA A 46 -4.09 -18.33 9.64
CA ALA A 46 -3.58 -19.67 9.96
C ALA A 46 -2.30 -19.98 9.16
N ALA A 47 -2.28 -19.71 7.86
CA ALA A 47 -1.13 -19.97 7.00
C ALA A 47 0.08 -19.11 7.39
N ILE A 48 -0.09 -17.80 7.55
CA ILE A 48 0.96 -16.86 7.94
C ILE A 48 1.45 -17.17 9.37
N GLY A 49 0.54 -17.47 10.29
CA GLY A 49 0.90 -17.84 11.67
C GLY A 49 1.75 -19.10 11.75
N ALA A 50 1.46 -20.10 10.91
CA ALA A 50 2.27 -21.32 10.80
C ALA A 50 3.68 -21.04 10.27
N GLU A 51 3.81 -20.12 9.30
CA GLU A 51 5.09 -19.73 8.70
C GLU A 51 5.94 -18.88 9.66
N LEU A 52 5.34 -17.87 10.32
CA LEU A 52 6.05 -16.96 11.21
C LEU A 52 6.31 -17.57 12.61
N GLY A 53 5.57 -18.61 13.01
CA GLY A 53 5.70 -19.27 14.30
C GLY A 53 5.22 -18.43 15.48
N LEU A 54 5.54 -18.88 16.70
CA LEU A 54 5.07 -18.26 17.94
C LEU A 54 5.65 -16.86 18.15
N ALA A 55 4.84 -15.99 18.74
CA ALA A 55 5.21 -14.64 19.14
C ALA A 55 4.76 -14.37 20.60
N ASP A 56 5.50 -13.50 21.28
CA ASP A 56 5.16 -13.05 22.64
C ASP A 56 4.04 -11.99 22.60
N ARG A 57 3.99 -11.19 21.52
CA ARG A 57 3.02 -10.12 21.34
C ARG A 57 2.60 -10.00 19.88
N HIS A 58 1.38 -9.54 19.66
CA HIS A 58 0.84 -9.20 18.35
C HIS A 58 0.38 -7.74 18.31
N ALA A 59 0.76 -7.01 17.29
CA ALA A 59 0.36 -5.63 17.03
C ALA A 59 -0.38 -5.56 15.70
N ILE A 60 -1.54 -4.92 15.64
CA ILE A 60 -2.42 -4.94 14.48
C ILE A 60 -2.69 -3.52 14.00
N THR A 61 -2.60 -3.29 12.70
CA THR A 61 -3.22 -2.18 11.99
C THR A 61 -4.15 -2.73 10.91
N MET A 62 -5.07 -1.90 10.38
CA MET A 62 -6.03 -2.36 9.39
C MET A 62 -6.44 -1.26 8.40
N THR A 63 -6.91 -1.69 7.24
CA THR A 63 -7.59 -0.92 6.20
C THR A 63 -8.70 -1.73 5.55
N GLY A 64 -8.93 -2.95 6.03
CA GLY A 64 -9.98 -3.86 5.52
C GLY A 64 -11.37 -3.57 6.06
N GLU A 65 -11.49 -2.68 7.07
CA GLU A 65 -12.77 -2.35 7.72
C GLU A 65 -13.73 -1.60 6.78
N LEU A 66 -13.24 -1.03 5.68
CA LEU A 66 -14.05 -0.32 4.68
C LEU A 66 -14.66 -1.27 3.63
N CYS A 67 -14.35 -2.56 3.66
CA CYS A 67 -14.85 -3.50 2.64
C CYS A 67 -16.38 -3.72 2.79
N ASP A 68 -17.00 -4.10 1.67
CA ASP A 68 -18.47 -4.30 1.59
C ASP A 68 -19.01 -5.45 2.48
N ALA A 69 -18.13 -6.20 3.14
CA ALA A 69 -18.52 -7.21 4.11
C ALA A 69 -19.11 -6.61 5.40
N PHE A 70 -18.92 -5.32 5.64
CA PHE A 70 -19.36 -4.63 6.85
C PHE A 70 -20.28 -3.46 6.52
N PRO A 71 -21.37 -3.25 7.29
CA PRO A 71 -22.29 -2.13 7.09
C PRO A 71 -21.67 -0.77 7.39
N SER A 72 -20.64 -0.71 8.24
CA SER A 72 -19.94 0.50 8.62
C SER A 72 -18.49 0.23 9.01
N ARG A 73 -17.63 1.25 8.92
CA ARG A 73 -16.23 1.17 9.39
C ARG A 73 -16.13 0.72 10.85
N ARG A 74 -17.04 1.20 11.71
CA ARG A 74 -17.07 0.83 13.12
C ARG A 74 -17.30 -0.67 13.32
N GLU A 75 -18.25 -1.22 12.58
CA GLU A 75 -18.53 -2.66 12.60
C GLU A 75 -17.39 -3.45 11.95
N GLY A 76 -16.76 -2.90 10.90
CA GLY A 76 -15.58 -3.47 10.29
C GLY A 76 -14.40 -3.58 11.25
N VAL A 77 -14.08 -2.50 11.98
CA VAL A 77 -13.03 -2.53 13.02
C VAL A 77 -13.33 -3.59 14.09
N ALA A 78 -14.56 -3.62 14.60
CA ALA A 78 -14.96 -4.60 15.63
C ALA A 78 -14.90 -6.05 15.11
N GLY A 79 -15.39 -6.28 13.88
CA GLY A 79 -15.38 -7.59 13.24
C GLY A 79 -13.97 -8.11 12.99
N LEU A 80 -13.09 -7.29 12.38
CA LEU A 80 -11.70 -7.66 12.12
C LEU A 80 -10.91 -7.87 13.40
N ALA A 81 -11.13 -7.04 14.43
CA ALA A 81 -10.51 -7.21 15.75
C ALA A 81 -10.93 -8.54 16.41
N THR A 82 -12.22 -8.91 16.29
CA THR A 82 -12.75 -10.18 16.82
C THR A 82 -12.12 -11.39 16.10
N ILE A 83 -12.01 -11.36 14.77
CA ILE A 83 -11.36 -12.43 14.01
C ILE A 83 -9.89 -12.56 14.41
N ALA A 84 -9.17 -11.44 14.49
CA ALA A 84 -7.77 -11.44 14.89
C ALA A 84 -7.58 -12.00 16.32
N ALA A 85 -8.40 -11.57 17.29
CA ALA A 85 -8.37 -12.09 18.64
C ALA A 85 -8.56 -13.61 18.70
N LYS A 86 -9.53 -14.13 17.95
CA LYS A 86 -9.80 -15.58 17.84
C LYS A 86 -8.62 -16.33 17.24
N ARG A 87 -8.00 -15.79 16.19
CA ARG A 87 -6.92 -16.46 15.44
C ARG A 87 -5.55 -16.37 16.10
N LEU A 88 -5.33 -15.36 16.93
CA LEU A 88 -4.07 -15.14 17.64
C LEU A 88 -4.10 -15.66 19.08
N ALA A 89 -5.23 -16.21 19.53
CA ALA A 89 -5.33 -16.84 20.87
C ALA A 89 -4.24 -17.91 21.07
N PRO A 90 -3.67 -18.05 22.29
CA PRO A 90 -4.06 -17.39 23.54
C PRO A 90 -3.49 -15.96 23.73
N ALA A 91 -2.66 -15.45 22.82
CA ALA A 91 -2.16 -14.09 22.92
C ALA A 91 -3.28 -13.07 22.67
N VAL A 92 -3.26 -11.98 23.42
CA VAL A 92 -4.18 -10.84 23.22
C VAL A 92 -3.45 -9.79 22.38
N PRO A 93 -3.88 -9.53 21.13
CA PRO A 93 -3.25 -8.52 20.29
C PRO A 93 -3.62 -7.11 20.74
N SER A 94 -2.73 -6.15 20.51
CA SER A 94 -3.00 -4.71 20.61
C SER A 94 -3.33 -4.13 19.24
N LEU A 95 -4.24 -3.15 19.21
CA LEU A 95 -4.65 -2.44 18.00
C LEU A 95 -3.95 -1.09 17.90
N TYR A 96 -3.40 -0.78 16.74
CA TYR A 96 -2.82 0.54 16.50
C TYR A 96 -3.92 1.54 16.16
N ALA A 97 -4.09 2.53 17.02
CA ALA A 97 -5.10 3.58 16.95
C ALA A 97 -4.47 4.94 16.58
N GLY A 98 -3.57 4.95 15.59
CA GLY A 98 -2.98 6.16 15.06
C GLY A 98 -2.40 7.08 16.14
N ARG A 99 -2.98 8.26 16.30
CA ARG A 99 -2.55 9.27 17.29
C ARG A 99 -2.70 8.82 18.74
N ALA A 100 -3.60 7.90 19.03
CA ALA A 100 -3.78 7.32 20.36
C ALA A 100 -2.75 6.23 20.70
N GLY A 101 -1.92 5.82 19.73
CA GLY A 101 -0.96 4.76 19.93
C GLY A 101 -1.59 3.37 19.91
N PHE A 102 -1.13 2.46 20.77
CA PHE A 102 -1.72 1.14 20.89
C PHE A 102 -2.81 1.12 21.95
N VAL A 103 -3.92 0.46 21.63
CA VAL A 103 -5.07 0.27 22.53
C VAL A 103 -5.40 -1.22 22.64
N ASP A 104 -6.07 -1.59 23.72
CA ASP A 104 -6.52 -2.97 23.93
C ASP A 104 -7.76 -3.28 23.08
N LEU A 105 -8.01 -4.57 22.84
CA LEU A 105 -9.19 -5.04 22.08
C LEU A 105 -10.52 -4.52 22.67
N GLY A 106 -10.62 -4.40 23.99
CA GLY A 106 -11.82 -3.89 24.66
C GLY A 106 -12.12 -2.42 24.36
N GLU A 107 -11.13 -1.67 23.92
CA GLU A 107 -11.22 -0.23 23.58
C GLU A 107 -11.47 0.00 22.08
N ALA A 108 -11.48 -1.06 21.26
CA ALA A 108 -11.62 -0.96 19.80
C ALA A 108 -12.85 -0.14 19.36
N ALA A 109 -13.97 -0.30 20.04
CA ALA A 109 -15.21 0.41 19.71
C ALA A 109 -15.13 1.93 20.01
N ALA A 110 -14.42 2.31 21.09
CA ALA A 110 -14.19 3.70 21.47
C ALA A 110 -13.22 4.39 20.50
N HIS A 111 -12.20 3.67 20.03
CA HIS A 111 -11.16 4.15 19.12
C HIS A 111 -11.36 3.74 17.66
N ALA A 112 -12.58 3.33 17.26
CA ALA A 112 -12.82 2.83 15.91
C ALA A 112 -12.43 3.82 14.82
N ALA A 113 -12.61 5.11 15.03
CA ALA A 113 -12.21 6.16 14.08
C ALA A 113 -10.69 6.36 14.00
N ASP A 114 -9.96 6.10 15.08
CA ASP A 114 -8.51 6.21 15.14
C ASP A 114 -7.82 4.96 14.58
N ILE A 115 -8.46 3.78 14.70
CA ILE A 115 -7.98 2.50 14.20
C ILE A 115 -8.22 2.36 12.69
N ALA A 116 -9.39 2.83 12.23
CA ALA A 116 -9.78 2.70 10.83
C ALA A 116 -8.77 3.37 9.90
N SER A 117 -8.27 2.63 8.91
CA SER A 117 -7.29 3.08 7.94
C SER A 117 -6.01 3.69 8.53
N ALA A 118 -5.56 3.24 9.72
CA ALA A 118 -4.40 3.81 10.42
C ALA A 118 -3.04 3.23 9.96
N ASN A 119 -3.01 2.38 8.97
CA ASN A 119 -1.78 1.71 8.48
C ASN A 119 -0.72 2.71 8.00
N TRP A 120 -1.11 3.73 7.23
CA TRP A 120 -0.24 4.81 6.77
C TRP A 120 0.40 5.58 7.94
N HIS A 121 -0.39 5.80 9.00
CA HIS A 121 0.07 6.52 10.20
C HIS A 121 1.13 5.71 10.95
N ALA A 122 0.99 4.39 11.03
CA ALA A 122 1.99 3.51 11.65
C ALA A 122 3.33 3.60 10.89
N THR A 123 3.30 3.49 9.55
CA THR A 123 4.50 3.62 8.72
C THR A 123 5.14 4.99 8.90
N ALA A 124 4.34 6.06 8.84
CA ALA A 124 4.83 7.43 9.01
C ALA A 124 5.38 7.69 10.41
N ALA A 125 4.78 7.11 11.47
CA ALA A 125 5.28 7.22 12.83
C ALA A 125 6.68 6.57 12.98
N LEU A 126 6.88 5.41 12.37
CA LEU A 126 8.20 4.78 12.37
C LEU A 126 9.20 5.59 11.55
N VAL A 127 8.80 6.13 10.39
CA VAL A 127 9.63 7.04 9.59
C VAL A 127 10.03 8.27 10.41
N ALA A 128 9.10 8.88 11.12
CA ALA A 128 9.36 10.07 11.96
C ALA A 128 10.43 9.83 13.05
N LEU A 129 10.51 8.61 13.58
CA LEU A 129 11.54 8.20 14.55
C LEU A 129 12.92 8.00 13.90
N ARG A 130 13.01 7.76 12.60
CA ARG A 130 14.25 7.40 11.89
C ARG A 130 14.75 8.50 10.95
N ALA A 131 13.83 9.28 10.39
CA ALA A 131 14.07 10.42 9.53
C ALA A 131 13.14 11.56 9.99
N PRO A 132 13.61 12.44 10.89
CA PRO A 132 12.77 13.45 11.52
C PRO A 132 12.21 14.48 10.55
N ASP A 133 12.83 14.63 9.39
CA ASP A 133 12.34 15.45 8.29
C ASP A 133 12.33 14.60 7.03
N ALA A 134 11.15 14.35 6.46
CA ALA A 134 10.97 13.52 5.25
C ALA A 134 9.61 13.74 4.61
N LEU A 135 9.50 13.41 3.32
CA LEU A 135 8.22 13.06 2.70
C LEU A 135 8.18 11.55 2.53
N MET A 136 7.37 10.86 3.32
CA MET A 136 7.12 9.44 3.07
C MET A 136 6.19 9.27 1.86
N ILE A 137 6.58 8.43 0.91
CA ILE A 137 5.76 8.02 -0.24
C ILE A 137 5.67 6.50 -0.21
N ASP A 138 4.54 5.97 0.25
CA ASP A 138 4.24 4.54 0.26
C ASP A 138 3.30 4.21 -0.90
N ILE A 139 3.81 3.52 -1.92
CA ILE A 139 3.01 3.09 -3.07
C ILE A 139 2.69 1.61 -2.91
N GLY A 140 1.46 1.36 -2.50
CA GLY A 140 0.92 0.01 -2.36
C GLY A 140 0.41 -0.60 -3.67
N SER A 141 -0.34 -1.68 -3.58
CA SER A 141 -1.01 -2.28 -4.73
C SER A 141 -2.17 -1.44 -5.26
N THR A 142 -2.80 -0.63 -4.41
CA THR A 142 -4.06 0.10 -4.70
C THR A 142 -3.90 1.61 -4.64
N THR A 143 -3.17 2.11 -3.64
CA THR A 143 -3.06 3.54 -3.29
C THR A 143 -1.61 3.96 -3.11
N ALA A 144 -1.39 5.27 -3.16
CA ALA A 144 -0.16 5.91 -2.75
C ALA A 144 -0.44 6.89 -1.60
N ASP A 145 0.30 6.76 -0.52
CA ASP A 145 0.27 7.61 0.68
C ASP A 145 1.44 8.58 0.63
N LEU A 146 1.17 9.88 0.75
CA LEU A 146 2.16 10.95 0.70
C LEU A 146 2.16 11.71 2.02
N ILE A 147 2.94 11.25 2.97
CA ILE A 147 2.87 11.71 4.36
C ILE A 147 4.10 12.53 4.73
N PRO A 148 3.91 13.81 5.01
CA PRO A 148 4.99 14.68 5.44
C PRO A 148 5.34 14.44 6.92
N VAL A 149 6.63 14.44 7.18
CA VAL A 149 7.23 14.37 8.51
C VAL A 149 8.13 15.61 8.69
N ALA A 150 7.96 16.29 9.79
CA ALA A 150 8.79 17.44 10.16
C ALA A 150 9.08 17.46 11.66
N ALA A 151 10.34 17.70 12.02
CA ALA A 151 10.84 17.71 13.41
C ALA A 151 10.40 16.45 14.19
N GLY A 152 10.48 15.27 13.58
CA GLY A 152 10.12 13.99 14.17
C GLY A 152 8.62 13.79 14.41
N ARG A 153 7.76 14.55 13.73
CA ARG A 153 6.31 14.47 13.86
C ARG A 153 5.63 14.36 12.50
N ILE A 154 4.55 13.61 12.45
CA ILE A 154 3.66 13.58 11.29
C ILE A 154 2.93 14.92 11.21
N VAL A 155 3.08 15.64 10.09
CA VAL A 155 2.42 16.93 9.84
C VAL A 155 1.37 16.84 8.73
N ALA A 156 0.73 15.66 8.62
CA ALA A 156 -0.37 15.43 7.70
C ALA A 156 -1.55 16.39 7.97
N ALA A 157 -2.17 16.88 6.90
CA ALA A 157 -3.31 17.79 6.97
C ALA A 157 -4.62 17.05 7.24
N GLY A 158 -4.74 15.82 6.73
CA GLY A 158 -5.88 14.95 6.95
C GLY A 158 -5.54 13.76 7.84
N TYR A 159 -6.56 13.16 8.44
CA TYR A 159 -6.46 11.89 9.15
C TYR A 159 -7.33 10.81 8.48
N THR A 160 -8.56 11.14 8.19
CA THR A 160 -9.48 10.25 7.48
C THR A 160 -9.14 10.17 5.99
N ASP A 161 -9.56 9.11 5.31
CA ASP A 161 -9.35 8.98 3.86
C ASP A 161 -9.91 10.16 3.10
N ALA A 162 -11.11 10.67 3.47
CA ALA A 162 -11.73 11.82 2.83
C ALA A 162 -10.88 13.10 2.96
N GLU A 163 -10.35 13.36 4.15
CA GLU A 163 -9.48 14.51 4.40
C GLU A 163 -8.15 14.36 3.63
N ARG A 164 -7.57 13.16 3.64
CA ARG A 164 -6.30 12.87 2.97
C ARG A 164 -6.42 12.92 1.44
N LEU A 165 -7.55 12.42 0.88
CA LEU A 165 -7.87 12.57 -0.54
C LEU A 165 -7.95 14.05 -0.92
N ALA A 166 -8.65 14.86 -0.12
CA ALA A 166 -8.78 16.29 -0.37
C ALA A 166 -7.44 17.05 -0.22
N ALA A 167 -6.55 16.59 0.67
CA ALA A 167 -5.25 17.19 0.92
C ALA A 167 -4.15 16.73 -0.07
N GLY A 168 -4.44 15.74 -0.94
CA GLY A 168 -3.43 15.11 -1.79
C GLY A 168 -2.44 14.22 -1.04
N GLU A 169 -2.79 13.79 0.17
CA GLU A 169 -2.00 12.90 1.02
C GLU A 169 -2.36 11.41 0.82
N LEU A 170 -3.45 11.15 0.14
CA LEU A 170 -3.86 9.85 -0.38
C LEU A 170 -4.19 10.01 -1.86
N VAL A 171 -3.48 9.27 -2.71
CA VAL A 171 -3.76 9.20 -4.15
C VAL A 171 -4.23 7.78 -4.48
N TYR A 172 -5.39 7.67 -5.12
CA TYR A 172 -5.99 6.37 -5.38
C TYR A 172 -5.38 5.72 -6.62
N THR A 173 -4.06 5.55 -6.58
CA THR A 173 -3.27 4.87 -7.62
C THR A 173 -2.16 4.04 -6.99
N GLY A 174 -1.96 2.82 -7.49
CA GLY A 174 -0.95 1.86 -6.99
C GLY A 174 -0.50 0.91 -8.09
N MET A 175 0.46 0.05 -7.76
CA MET A 175 1.19 -0.78 -8.73
C MET A 175 0.34 -1.85 -9.44
N ALA A 176 -0.80 -2.26 -8.87
CA ALA A 176 -1.53 -3.40 -9.42
C ALA A 176 -3.01 -3.11 -9.71
N ARG A 177 -3.71 -2.47 -8.77
CA ARG A 177 -5.18 -2.43 -8.78
C ARG A 177 -5.78 -1.15 -9.35
N SER A 178 -4.97 -0.18 -9.78
CA SER A 178 -5.48 1.01 -10.47
C SER A 178 -6.02 0.62 -11.84
N PHE A 179 -7.24 1.03 -12.14
CA PHE A 179 -7.81 0.79 -13.48
C PHE A 179 -7.20 1.75 -14.48
N VAL A 180 -6.85 1.26 -15.67
CA VAL A 180 -6.18 2.06 -16.70
C VAL A 180 -7.00 3.31 -17.07
N MET A 181 -8.34 3.19 -17.12
CA MET A 181 -9.25 4.32 -17.37
C MET A 181 -9.20 5.43 -16.31
N ALA A 182 -8.66 5.15 -15.11
CA ALA A 182 -8.50 6.14 -14.04
C ALA A 182 -7.12 6.85 -14.08
N LEU A 183 -6.20 6.39 -14.92
CA LEU A 183 -4.88 7.01 -15.06
C LEU A 183 -4.91 8.23 -15.99
N THR A 184 -5.68 8.14 -17.06
CA THR A 184 -5.90 9.21 -18.04
C THR A 184 -7.13 8.93 -18.90
N ASP A 185 -7.68 9.94 -19.56
CA ASP A 185 -8.83 9.81 -20.45
C ASP A 185 -8.44 9.39 -21.89
N ARG A 186 -7.18 9.56 -22.28
CA ARG A 186 -6.67 9.26 -23.62
C ARG A 186 -5.17 8.95 -23.59
N ALA A 187 -4.71 8.25 -24.63
CA ALA A 187 -3.28 7.96 -24.81
C ALA A 187 -2.88 8.07 -26.29
N PRO A 188 -1.61 8.37 -26.60
CA PRO A 188 -1.14 8.40 -27.98
C PRO A 188 -0.92 6.98 -28.50
N PHE A 189 -1.49 6.68 -29.67
CA PHE A 189 -1.24 5.43 -30.38
C PHE A 189 -1.14 5.70 -31.89
N ARG A 190 -0.04 5.30 -32.51
CA ARG A 190 0.22 5.49 -33.96
C ARG A 190 -0.01 6.92 -34.48
N GLY A 191 0.45 7.90 -33.72
CA GLY A 191 0.37 9.31 -34.10
C GLY A 191 -0.99 9.98 -33.88
N ALA A 192 -1.94 9.30 -33.24
CA ALA A 192 -3.25 9.86 -32.89
C ALA A 192 -3.51 9.76 -31.39
N TRP A 193 -4.19 10.77 -30.84
CA TRP A 193 -4.77 10.69 -29.49
C TRP A 193 -5.99 9.77 -29.54
N THR A 194 -5.93 8.67 -28.82
CA THR A 194 -7.01 7.68 -28.75
C THR A 194 -7.65 7.73 -27.36
N PRO A 195 -8.96 8.02 -27.25
CA PRO A 195 -9.67 7.93 -25.97
C PRO A 195 -9.59 6.52 -25.39
N LEU A 196 -9.47 6.42 -24.07
CA LEU A 196 -9.56 5.15 -23.38
C LEU A 196 -11.02 4.79 -23.13
N MET A 197 -11.37 3.52 -23.31
CA MET A 197 -12.68 3.01 -22.96
C MET A 197 -12.89 3.05 -21.44
N ASN A 198 -14.05 3.55 -21.02
CA ASN A 198 -14.43 3.58 -19.60
C ASN A 198 -14.96 2.20 -19.17
N GLU A 199 -14.08 1.19 -19.28
CA GLU A 199 -14.36 -0.21 -18.96
C GLU A 199 -13.17 -0.83 -18.24
N TYR A 200 -13.45 -1.75 -17.32
CA TYR A 200 -12.41 -2.48 -16.62
C TYR A 200 -11.84 -3.61 -17.50
N PHE A 201 -11.04 -3.28 -18.50
CA PHE A 201 -10.33 -4.25 -19.34
C PHE A 201 -8.90 -4.49 -18.90
N ALA A 202 -8.22 -3.46 -18.35
CA ALA A 202 -6.84 -3.54 -17.92
C ALA A 202 -6.60 -2.75 -16.63
N SER A 203 -5.57 -3.15 -15.89
CA SER A 203 -5.11 -2.50 -14.67
C SER A 203 -3.65 -2.06 -14.76
N ALA A 204 -3.17 -1.32 -13.76
CA ALA A 204 -1.76 -0.94 -13.63
C ALA A 204 -0.84 -2.17 -13.63
N ALA A 205 -1.27 -3.32 -13.08
CA ALA A 205 -0.49 -4.56 -13.17
C ALA A 205 -0.22 -4.99 -14.61
N ASP A 206 -1.15 -4.77 -15.54
CA ASP A 206 -0.94 -5.07 -16.96
C ASP A 206 0.07 -4.10 -17.58
N VAL A 207 -0.03 -2.83 -17.23
CA VAL A 207 0.91 -1.78 -17.67
C VAL A 207 2.33 -2.12 -17.21
N HIS A 208 2.52 -2.32 -15.92
CA HIS A 208 3.84 -2.59 -15.33
C HIS A 208 4.40 -3.95 -15.74
N ARG A 209 3.55 -4.95 -16.01
CA ARG A 209 4.00 -6.24 -16.56
C ARG A 209 4.52 -6.12 -17.98
N ILE A 210 3.89 -5.29 -18.83
CA ILE A 210 4.38 -5.00 -20.19
C ILE A 210 5.73 -4.26 -20.11
N LEU A 211 5.91 -3.37 -19.14
CA LEU A 211 7.15 -2.62 -18.93
C LEU A 211 8.26 -3.48 -18.29
N GLY A 212 7.90 -4.56 -17.61
CA GLY A 212 8.84 -5.42 -16.91
C GLY A 212 9.30 -4.88 -15.54
N ASP A 213 8.57 -3.92 -14.97
CA ASP A 213 8.87 -3.28 -13.68
C ASP A 213 7.84 -3.61 -12.58
N LEU A 214 6.91 -4.52 -12.83
CA LEU A 214 6.00 -5.05 -11.81
C LEU A 214 6.78 -5.98 -10.87
N PRO A 215 6.89 -5.66 -9.57
CA PRO A 215 7.59 -6.54 -8.64
C PRO A 215 6.95 -7.92 -8.52
N ASP A 216 7.76 -8.95 -8.33
CA ASP A 216 7.28 -10.32 -8.11
C ASP A 216 6.31 -10.38 -6.93
N GLY A 217 5.19 -11.07 -7.12
CA GLY A 217 4.16 -11.22 -6.11
C GLY A 217 3.35 -9.95 -5.78
N ALA A 218 3.57 -8.82 -6.45
CA ALA A 218 2.78 -7.59 -6.24
C ALA A 218 1.32 -7.74 -6.72
N ASP A 219 1.10 -8.50 -7.80
CA ASP A 219 -0.22 -8.78 -8.37
C ASP A 219 -0.74 -10.15 -7.93
N LYS A 220 -1.48 -10.18 -6.83
CA LYS A 220 -2.10 -11.41 -6.29
C LYS A 220 -3.59 -11.56 -6.63
N MET A 221 -4.19 -10.55 -7.28
CA MET A 221 -5.62 -10.56 -7.61
C MET A 221 -5.88 -11.19 -8.99
N ALA A 222 -7.11 -11.62 -9.23
CA ALA A 222 -7.53 -12.06 -10.56
C ALA A 222 -7.40 -10.90 -11.57
N THR A 223 -7.08 -11.25 -12.82
CA THR A 223 -7.07 -10.30 -13.94
C THR A 223 -8.50 -9.92 -14.33
N ALA A 224 -8.67 -8.81 -15.04
CA ALA A 224 -9.99 -8.31 -15.45
C ALA A 224 -10.79 -9.33 -16.28
N ASP A 225 -10.11 -10.17 -17.06
CA ASP A 225 -10.74 -11.20 -17.92
C ASP A 225 -10.57 -12.65 -17.40
N GLY A 226 -10.00 -12.81 -16.19
CA GLY A 226 -9.73 -14.12 -15.59
C GLY A 226 -8.65 -14.94 -16.30
N ARG A 227 -7.98 -14.38 -17.32
CA ARG A 227 -6.92 -15.06 -18.07
C ARG A 227 -5.55 -14.90 -17.37
N GLU A 228 -4.54 -15.52 -17.97
CA GLU A 228 -3.17 -15.56 -17.46
C GLU A 228 -2.54 -14.20 -17.25
N LYS A 229 -1.55 -14.15 -16.36
CA LYS A 229 -0.74 -12.97 -16.04
C LYS A 229 0.56 -12.96 -16.86
N THR A 230 0.43 -13.08 -18.18
CA THR A 230 1.55 -13.00 -19.13
C THR A 230 1.62 -11.61 -19.78
N VAL A 231 2.76 -11.26 -20.37
CA VAL A 231 2.93 -10.02 -21.13
C VAL A 231 1.97 -10.00 -22.33
N GLU A 232 1.80 -11.13 -23.02
CA GLU A 232 0.91 -11.28 -24.16
C GLU A 232 -0.56 -11.05 -23.78
N ALA A 233 -1.02 -11.66 -22.68
CA ALA A 233 -2.38 -11.47 -22.17
C ALA A 233 -2.58 -10.03 -21.70
N SER A 234 -1.55 -9.39 -21.09
CA SER A 234 -1.61 -7.99 -20.68
C SER A 234 -1.69 -7.04 -21.88
N ARG A 235 -0.97 -7.33 -22.99
CA ARG A 235 -1.13 -6.58 -24.24
C ARG A 235 -2.54 -6.68 -24.81
N ALA A 236 -3.15 -7.88 -24.77
CA ALA A 236 -4.52 -8.08 -25.22
C ALA A 236 -5.53 -7.27 -24.38
N ARG A 237 -5.36 -7.24 -23.06
CA ARG A 237 -6.18 -6.41 -22.18
C ARG A 237 -5.97 -4.90 -22.43
N LEU A 238 -4.73 -4.49 -22.61
CA LEU A 238 -4.40 -3.09 -22.90
C LEU A 238 -4.93 -2.64 -24.28
N ALA A 239 -4.87 -3.51 -25.30
CA ALA A 239 -5.40 -3.22 -26.63
C ALA A 239 -6.90 -2.92 -26.59
N ARG A 240 -7.68 -3.67 -25.80
CA ARG A 240 -9.12 -3.41 -25.60
C ARG A 240 -9.41 -2.03 -25.05
N MET A 241 -8.51 -1.48 -24.21
CA MET A 241 -8.68 -0.11 -23.67
C MET A 241 -8.80 0.95 -24.77
N ILE A 242 -8.24 0.68 -25.96
CA ILE A 242 -8.28 1.58 -27.13
C ILE A 242 -9.05 1.00 -28.32
N GLY A 243 -9.88 -0.02 -28.07
CA GLY A 243 -10.76 -0.63 -29.10
C GLY A 243 -10.03 -1.43 -30.16
N ARG A 244 -8.90 -2.07 -29.81
CA ARG A 244 -8.07 -2.85 -30.74
C ARG A 244 -7.85 -4.27 -30.24
N GLU A 245 -7.34 -5.11 -31.15
CA GLU A 245 -6.81 -6.43 -30.85
C GLU A 245 -5.28 -6.37 -30.70
N ALA A 246 -4.70 -7.33 -29.97
CA ALA A 246 -3.26 -7.33 -29.66
C ALA A 246 -2.37 -7.50 -30.90
N ASP A 247 -2.83 -8.23 -31.92
CA ASP A 247 -2.15 -8.49 -33.19
C ASP A 247 -2.17 -7.29 -34.15
N GLU A 248 -2.99 -6.29 -33.89
CA GLU A 248 -3.01 -5.05 -34.65
C GLU A 248 -1.80 -4.15 -34.34
N GLY A 249 -0.99 -4.45 -33.32
CA GLY A 249 0.14 -3.66 -32.91
C GLY A 249 1.41 -4.47 -32.70
N ALA A 250 2.57 -3.86 -33.01
CA ALA A 250 3.86 -4.43 -32.67
C ALA A 250 4.09 -4.36 -31.13
N ALA A 251 4.95 -5.24 -30.61
CA ALA A 251 5.31 -5.26 -29.19
C ALA A 251 5.82 -3.89 -28.69
N SER A 252 6.58 -3.17 -29.50
CA SER A 252 7.10 -1.83 -29.19
C SER A 252 6.00 -0.76 -29.11
N GLU A 253 4.92 -0.89 -29.88
CA GLU A 253 3.79 0.05 -29.81
C GLU A 253 2.99 -0.14 -28.52
N TRP A 254 2.75 -1.39 -28.10
CA TRP A 254 2.12 -1.70 -26.81
C TRP A 254 2.99 -1.31 -25.63
N HIS A 255 4.31 -1.46 -25.74
CA HIS A 255 5.25 -0.96 -24.73
C HIS A 255 5.19 0.58 -24.64
N GLY A 256 5.15 1.29 -25.78
CA GLY A 256 5.00 2.75 -25.81
C GLY A 256 3.70 3.23 -25.15
N LEU A 257 2.58 2.54 -25.42
CA LEU A 257 1.30 2.83 -24.77
C LEU A 257 1.38 2.60 -23.24
N ALA A 258 1.95 1.47 -22.83
CA ALA A 258 2.16 1.17 -21.40
C ALA A 258 3.04 2.22 -20.72
N ALA A 259 4.13 2.64 -21.36
CA ALA A 259 5.02 3.69 -20.84
C ALA A 259 4.30 5.03 -20.66
N PHE A 260 3.44 5.42 -21.60
CA PHE A 260 2.63 6.63 -21.45
C PHE A 260 1.67 6.54 -20.24
N LEU A 261 1.03 5.39 -20.04
CA LEU A 261 0.11 5.17 -18.92
C LEU A 261 0.83 5.18 -17.58
N ALA A 262 2.00 4.54 -17.48
CA ALA A 262 2.85 4.61 -16.30
C ALA A 262 3.31 6.04 -16.00
N GLU A 263 3.66 6.81 -17.06
CA GLU A 263 4.01 8.23 -16.93
C GLU A 263 2.83 9.05 -16.37
N ALA A 264 1.61 8.79 -16.84
CA ALA A 264 0.41 9.45 -16.32
C ALA A 264 0.20 9.13 -14.82
N GLN A 265 0.45 7.89 -14.41
CA GLN A 265 0.39 7.48 -13.02
C GLN A 265 1.43 8.19 -12.15
N ILE A 266 2.69 8.18 -12.57
CA ILE A 266 3.78 8.88 -11.87
C ILE A 266 3.47 10.38 -11.76
N ARG A 267 2.87 10.98 -12.80
CA ARG A 267 2.48 12.38 -12.81
C ARG A 267 1.44 12.70 -11.75
N GLN A 268 0.42 11.85 -11.58
CA GLN A 268 -0.59 12.03 -10.53
C GLN A 268 0.05 12.08 -9.14
N ILE A 269 1.00 11.17 -8.85
CA ILE A 269 1.69 11.11 -7.57
C ILE A 269 2.63 12.32 -7.39
N ALA A 270 3.37 12.70 -8.43
CA ALA A 270 4.29 13.83 -8.38
C ALA A 270 3.56 15.18 -8.19
N ASP A 271 2.40 15.35 -8.83
CA ASP A 271 1.57 16.54 -8.68
C ASP A 271 0.99 16.63 -7.24
N ALA A 272 0.54 15.50 -6.67
CA ALA A 272 0.09 15.43 -5.28
C ALA A 272 1.24 15.74 -4.30
N ALA A 273 2.44 15.18 -4.54
CA ALA A 273 3.63 15.48 -3.74
C ALA A 273 4.01 16.98 -3.83
N SER A 274 3.94 17.57 -5.02
CA SER A 274 4.21 18.99 -5.23
C SER A 274 3.19 19.88 -4.50
N LEU A 275 1.91 19.52 -4.57
CA LEU A 275 0.84 20.18 -3.81
C LEU A 275 1.15 20.11 -2.31
N ARG A 276 1.52 18.92 -1.81
CA ARG A 276 1.80 18.74 -0.39
C ARG A 276 3.03 19.55 0.06
N LEU A 277 4.10 19.52 -0.71
CA LEU A 277 5.33 20.25 -0.42
C LEU A 277 5.18 21.79 -0.54
N SER A 278 4.18 22.27 -1.28
CA SER A 278 3.91 23.71 -1.41
C SER A 278 3.49 24.39 -0.10
N ARG A 279 3.20 23.62 0.96
CA ARG A 279 2.93 24.11 2.31
C ARG A 279 4.18 24.58 3.04
N ASN A 280 5.38 24.19 2.56
CA ASN A 280 6.69 24.56 3.11
C ASN A 280 6.90 24.15 4.58
N ASP A 281 6.23 23.11 5.04
CA ASP A 281 6.39 22.54 6.38
C ASP A 281 7.37 21.37 6.44
N VAL A 282 7.88 20.92 5.28
CA VAL A 282 8.97 19.93 5.15
C VAL A 282 10.19 20.63 4.53
N PRO A 283 11.39 20.57 5.15
CA PRO A 283 12.59 21.20 4.62
C PRO A 283 12.88 20.85 3.15
N PRO A 284 13.43 21.78 2.34
CA PRO A 284 13.66 21.56 0.91
C PRO A 284 14.61 20.39 0.60
N ASP A 285 15.56 20.12 1.49
CA ASP A 285 16.57 19.06 1.40
C ASP A 285 16.16 17.74 2.08
N ALA A 286 15.01 17.73 2.75
CA ALA A 286 14.50 16.51 3.37
C ALA A 286 14.29 15.41 2.33
N PRO A 287 14.68 14.16 2.62
CA PRO A 287 14.54 13.05 1.67
C PRO A 287 13.09 12.65 1.45
N VAL A 288 12.85 12.00 0.34
CA VAL A 288 11.71 11.09 0.17
C VAL A 288 12.08 9.75 0.79
N VAL A 289 11.23 9.24 1.68
CA VAL A 289 11.29 7.86 2.15
C VAL A 289 10.31 7.05 1.31
N ALA A 290 10.86 6.20 0.45
CA ALA A 290 10.09 5.37 -0.47
C ALA A 290 9.72 4.04 0.19
N ALA A 291 8.45 3.63 0.12
CA ALA A 291 7.92 2.40 0.70
C ALA A 291 6.90 1.73 -0.24
N GLY A 292 6.51 0.52 0.12
CA GLY A 292 5.52 -0.26 -0.61
C GLY A 292 6.09 -1.02 -1.81
N VAL A 293 5.22 -1.73 -2.51
CA VAL A 293 5.59 -2.49 -3.72
C VAL A 293 5.98 -1.58 -4.88
N GLY A 294 5.61 -0.30 -4.84
CA GLY A 294 5.97 0.73 -5.82
C GLY A 294 7.16 1.59 -5.40
N GLU A 295 8.08 1.09 -4.56
CA GLU A 295 9.26 1.84 -4.10
C GLU A 295 10.08 2.44 -5.24
N THR A 296 10.23 1.71 -6.36
CA THR A 296 10.92 2.22 -7.55
C THR A 296 10.21 3.43 -8.15
N MET A 297 8.89 3.41 -8.23
CA MET A 297 8.09 4.53 -8.71
C MET A 297 8.19 5.73 -7.75
N ALA A 298 8.19 5.50 -6.44
CA ALA A 298 8.39 6.54 -5.44
C ALA A 298 9.78 7.18 -5.58
N GLY A 299 10.81 6.39 -5.92
CA GLY A 299 12.15 6.87 -6.26
C GLY A 299 12.16 7.78 -7.49
N GLU A 300 11.40 7.45 -8.53
CA GLU A 300 11.26 8.31 -9.70
C GLU A 300 10.54 9.63 -9.37
N VAL A 301 9.52 9.59 -8.50
CA VAL A 301 8.88 10.82 -7.97
C VAL A 301 9.89 11.66 -7.21
N ALA A 302 10.72 11.07 -6.34
CA ALA A 302 11.77 11.76 -5.60
C ALA A 302 12.76 12.46 -6.55
N ARG A 303 13.19 11.77 -7.61
CA ARG A 303 14.08 12.31 -8.65
C ARG A 303 13.47 13.55 -9.33
N ARG A 304 12.18 13.51 -9.66
CA ARG A 304 11.44 14.66 -10.26
C ARG A 304 11.34 15.84 -9.30
N LEU A 305 11.15 15.56 -8.01
CA LEU A 305 11.13 16.57 -6.96
C LEU A 305 12.52 17.09 -6.60
N ARG A 306 13.58 16.52 -7.20
CA ARG A 306 14.99 16.83 -6.90
C ARG A 306 15.34 16.66 -5.41
N ARG A 307 14.78 15.61 -4.79
CA ARG A 307 15.03 15.24 -3.39
C ARG A 307 15.85 13.96 -3.30
N PRO A 308 16.71 13.80 -2.29
CA PRO A 308 17.30 12.52 -1.97
C PRO A 308 16.20 11.47 -1.75
N CYS A 309 16.49 10.19 -2.08
CA CYS A 309 15.57 9.09 -1.86
C CYS A 309 16.24 8.04 -0.97
N ILE A 310 15.50 7.58 0.03
CA ILE A 310 15.92 6.49 0.94
C ILE A 310 14.80 5.46 0.92
N GLY A 311 15.12 4.18 0.61
CA GLY A 311 14.15 3.09 0.74
C GLY A 311 13.79 2.83 2.20
N PHE A 312 12.52 2.52 2.48
CA PHE A 312 12.04 2.23 3.83
C PHE A 312 12.82 1.08 4.48
N SER A 313 13.06 0.01 3.76
CA SER A 313 13.85 -1.13 4.25
C SER A 313 15.27 -0.73 4.64
N ALA A 314 15.93 0.11 3.84
CA ALA A 314 17.27 0.63 4.12
C ALA A 314 17.25 1.56 5.34
N LEU A 315 16.24 2.42 5.49
CA LEU A 315 16.08 3.32 6.63
C LEU A 315 16.01 2.58 7.97
N ILE A 316 15.38 1.40 7.99
CA ILE A 316 15.21 0.60 9.21
C ILE A 316 16.22 -0.54 9.35
N GLY A 317 17.14 -0.71 8.39
CA GLY A 317 18.14 -1.79 8.39
C GLY A 317 17.52 -3.18 8.24
N ALA A 318 16.49 -3.32 7.41
CA ALA A 318 15.75 -4.56 7.15
C ALA A 318 15.99 -5.10 5.72
N PRO A 319 15.63 -6.38 5.44
CA PRO A 319 15.61 -6.91 4.08
C PRO A 319 14.68 -6.10 3.16
N ALA A 320 14.97 -6.10 1.85
CA ALA A 320 14.24 -5.29 0.86
C ALA A 320 12.72 -5.56 0.87
N GLU A 321 12.31 -6.81 1.09
CA GLU A 321 10.92 -7.24 1.13
C GLU A 321 10.11 -6.59 2.26
N ALA A 322 10.79 -6.06 3.30
CA ALA A 322 10.16 -5.33 4.40
C ALA A 322 9.39 -4.10 3.91
N SER A 323 9.85 -3.48 2.84
CA SER A 323 9.17 -2.35 2.18
C SER A 323 7.76 -2.71 1.69
N HIS A 324 7.57 -3.92 1.17
CA HIS A 324 6.28 -4.40 0.66
C HIS A 324 5.22 -4.58 1.76
N CYS A 325 5.68 -4.71 3.01
CA CYS A 325 4.86 -4.90 4.20
C CYS A 325 5.07 -3.77 5.22
N ALA A 326 5.40 -2.57 4.75
CA ALA A 326 5.80 -1.44 5.61
C ALA A 326 4.87 -1.19 6.80
N PRO A 327 3.52 -1.19 6.69
CA PRO A 327 2.65 -1.02 7.84
C PRO A 327 2.76 -2.14 8.87
N ALA A 328 2.84 -3.41 8.45
CA ALA A 328 2.99 -4.54 9.36
C ALA A 328 4.34 -4.50 10.10
N VAL A 329 5.41 -4.14 9.37
CA VAL A 329 6.75 -3.93 9.94
C VAL A 329 6.72 -2.77 10.95
N ALA A 330 6.04 -1.68 10.61
CA ALA A 330 5.96 -0.50 11.45
C ALA A 330 5.27 -0.82 12.79
N VAL A 331 4.10 -1.46 12.77
CA VAL A 331 3.41 -1.79 14.03
C VAL A 331 4.18 -2.83 14.85
N ALA A 332 4.93 -3.75 14.21
CA ALA A 332 5.78 -4.69 14.92
C ALA A 332 6.94 -3.98 15.65
N LEU A 333 7.64 -3.07 14.98
CA LEU A 333 8.76 -2.31 15.55
C LEU A 333 8.29 -1.32 16.61
N LEU A 334 7.20 -0.59 16.36
CA LEU A 334 6.60 0.32 17.35
C LEU A 334 6.11 -0.44 18.58
N GLY A 335 5.45 -1.60 18.39
CA GLY A 335 5.01 -2.47 19.46
C GLY A 335 6.17 -3.13 20.24
N ALA A 336 7.34 -3.31 19.63
CA ALA A 336 8.54 -3.82 20.29
C ALA A 336 9.24 -2.76 21.16
N GLY A 337 9.17 -1.48 20.78
CA GLY A 337 9.80 -0.38 21.52
C GLY A 337 8.95 0.24 22.63
N GLY A 338 7.67 -0.08 22.71
CA GLY A 338 6.71 0.41 23.70
C GLY A 338 6.67 -0.48 24.97
N GLY A 339 7.83 -0.72 25.57
CA GLY A 339 7.97 -1.40 26.86
C GLY A 339 8.89 -0.63 27.77
#